data_e755441c9edb94f2120cbeeef95e752e
#
_entry.id   e755441c9edb94f2120cbeeef95e752e
#
_cell.length_a   1.000
_cell.length_b   1.000
_cell.length_c   1.000
_cell.angle_alpha   90.00
_cell.angle_beta   90.00
_cell.angle_gamma   90.00
#
_symmetry.space_group_name_H-M   'P 1'
#
loop_
_entity.id
_entity.type
_entity.pdbx_description
1 polymer ?
#
loop_
_entity_poly.entity_id
_entity_poly.type
_entity_poly.pdbx_seq_one_letter_code
_entity_poly.pdbx_strand_id
1 'polypeptide(L)'
;LRKAADYLESLKTDDGVMIPVIFRPWHEHTKNYFWWGQDWCTTEQYKALWQMTYDYMVNDRGLTNLVWAYSPGAGGLDAALFEERYPGDEIVDMVGFDCYQYGDNASYVSDMKAALDITGKFAKDHGKLMAVTETGYEGIKDAKWWTSVLYEAVKDYPVSYVLTWRNACDENMQHHF
;
A
#
# COMPACT_ATOMS: atom_id res chain seq x y z
N LEU A 1 -5.73 -10.53 14.20
CA LEU A 1 -6.71 -10.75 13.13
C LEU A 1 -8.16 -10.59 13.62
N ARG A 2 -8.58 -11.25 14.73
CA ARG A 2 -9.98 -11.24 15.20
C ARG A 2 -10.59 -9.84 15.29
N LYS A 3 -9.93 -8.89 15.97
CA LYS A 3 -10.43 -7.51 16.11
C LYS A 3 -10.60 -6.80 14.76
N ALA A 4 -9.70 -7.05 13.80
CA ALA A 4 -9.81 -6.50 12.46
C ALA A 4 -11.00 -7.10 11.71
N ALA A 5 -11.18 -8.42 11.79
CA ALA A 5 -12.33 -9.10 11.20
C ALA A 5 -13.66 -8.60 11.79
N ASP A 6 -13.77 -8.52 13.13
CA ASP A 6 -14.97 -8.01 13.81
C ASP A 6 -15.32 -6.58 13.35
N TYR A 7 -14.31 -5.72 13.14
CA TYR A 7 -14.49 -4.38 12.63
C TYR A 7 -14.96 -4.39 11.16
N LEU A 8 -14.29 -5.15 10.30
CA LEU A 8 -14.65 -5.27 8.88
C LEU A 8 -16.08 -5.82 8.70
N GLU A 9 -16.48 -6.80 9.48
CA GLU A 9 -17.85 -7.33 9.48
C GLU A 9 -18.89 -6.28 9.91
N SER A 10 -18.51 -5.30 10.71
CA SER A 10 -19.41 -4.23 11.14
C SER A 10 -19.64 -3.16 10.07
N LEU A 11 -18.82 -3.12 9.02
CA LEU A 11 -18.90 -2.14 7.93
C LEU A 11 -20.00 -2.56 6.95
N LYS A 12 -21.22 -2.17 7.29
CA LYS A 12 -22.44 -2.44 6.50
C LYS A 12 -23.23 -1.18 6.30
N THR A 13 -23.96 -1.15 5.21
CA THR A 13 -25.01 -0.15 4.99
C THR A 13 -26.22 -0.42 5.91
N ASP A 14 -27.16 0.50 6.02
CA ASP A 14 -28.35 0.37 6.88
C ASP A 14 -29.24 -0.83 6.50
N ASP A 15 -29.20 -1.25 5.23
CA ASP A 15 -29.88 -2.44 4.70
C ASP A 15 -29.05 -3.74 4.80
N GLY A 16 -27.89 -3.69 5.46
CA GLY A 16 -27.07 -4.83 5.80
C GLY A 16 -26.09 -5.29 4.71
N VAL A 17 -25.93 -4.53 3.63
CA VAL A 17 -24.97 -4.84 2.57
C VAL A 17 -23.55 -4.52 3.03
N MET A 18 -22.63 -5.48 2.86
CA MET A 18 -21.21 -5.31 3.18
C MET A 18 -20.57 -4.22 2.32
N ILE A 19 -19.91 -3.27 2.94
CA ILE A 19 -19.18 -2.20 2.24
C ILE A 19 -17.87 -2.76 1.69
N PRO A 20 -17.56 -2.62 0.38
CA PRO A 20 -16.26 -3.02 -0.16
C PRO A 20 -15.12 -2.24 0.50
N VAL A 21 -14.05 -2.94 0.89
CA VAL A 21 -12.91 -2.37 1.59
C VAL A 21 -11.62 -2.79 0.92
N ILE A 22 -10.74 -1.83 0.61
CA ILE A 22 -9.36 -2.13 0.26
C ILE A 22 -8.63 -2.49 1.56
N PHE A 23 -8.25 -3.75 1.69
CA PHE A 23 -7.55 -4.29 2.85
C PHE A 23 -6.08 -4.47 2.52
N ARG A 24 -5.23 -3.71 3.20
CA ARG A 24 -3.78 -3.64 2.95
C ARG A 24 -3.00 -4.08 4.19
N PRO A 25 -2.95 -5.39 4.47
CA PRO A 25 -2.18 -5.91 5.59
C PRO A 25 -0.67 -5.96 5.28
N TRP A 26 0.15 -5.94 6.33
CA TRP A 26 1.57 -6.27 6.29
C TRP A 26 2.38 -5.42 5.29
N HIS A 27 2.02 -4.14 5.15
CA HIS A 27 2.64 -3.17 4.23
C HIS A 27 4.09 -2.86 4.62
N GLU A 28 4.82 -2.20 3.71
CA GLU A 28 6.23 -1.77 3.91
C GLU A 28 7.16 -2.88 4.39
N HIS A 29 6.90 -4.13 4.01
CA HIS A 29 7.67 -5.31 4.41
C HIS A 29 9.12 -5.32 3.92
N THR A 30 9.48 -4.45 2.97
CA THR A 30 10.85 -4.19 2.50
C THR A 30 11.63 -3.28 3.45
N LYS A 31 11.00 -2.81 4.53
CA LYS A 31 11.58 -2.01 5.61
C LYS A 31 11.56 -2.80 6.92
N ASN A 32 12.22 -2.25 7.94
CA ASN A 32 12.38 -2.91 9.24
C ASN A 32 11.64 -2.19 10.38
N TYR A 33 10.65 -1.34 10.03
CA TYR A 33 9.83 -0.64 11.02
C TYR A 33 8.89 -1.58 11.78
N PHE A 34 8.47 -2.66 11.10
CA PHE A 34 7.51 -3.61 11.61
C PHE A 34 8.13 -4.98 11.82
N TRP A 35 7.58 -5.79 12.73
CA TRP A 35 8.03 -7.16 13.02
C TRP A 35 7.89 -8.13 11.82
N TRP A 36 7.11 -7.77 10.82
CA TRP A 36 7.00 -8.50 9.54
C TRP A 36 7.96 -8.00 8.45
N GLY A 37 8.84 -7.07 8.80
CA GLY A 37 9.87 -6.53 7.89
C GLY A 37 10.91 -7.58 7.51
N GLN A 38 11.68 -7.27 6.47
CA GLN A 38 12.59 -8.23 5.84
C GLN A 38 13.68 -8.81 6.76
N ASP A 39 14.14 -8.06 7.77
CA ASP A 39 15.17 -8.55 8.71
C ASP A 39 14.59 -9.38 9.88
N TRP A 40 13.27 -9.33 10.06
CA TRP A 40 12.58 -9.97 11.18
C TRP A 40 11.77 -11.21 10.79
N CYS A 41 11.41 -11.29 9.52
CA CYS A 41 10.52 -12.31 8.98
C CYS A 41 11.06 -12.78 7.62
N THR A 42 11.33 -14.09 7.47
CA THR A 42 11.78 -14.63 6.18
C THR A 42 10.71 -14.48 5.10
N THR A 43 11.09 -14.63 3.83
CA THR A 43 10.15 -14.60 2.71
C THR A 43 9.03 -15.65 2.87
N GLU A 44 9.39 -16.87 3.27
CA GLU A 44 8.42 -17.96 3.49
C GLU A 44 7.47 -17.67 4.65
N GLN A 45 8.00 -17.12 5.75
CA GLN A 45 7.19 -16.72 6.91
C GLN A 45 6.23 -15.59 6.54
N TYR A 46 6.68 -14.62 5.75
CA TYR A 46 5.84 -13.52 5.30
C TYR A 46 4.71 -14.01 4.37
N LYS A 47 5.02 -14.87 3.39
CA LYS A 47 4.00 -15.49 2.52
C LYS A 47 3.02 -16.36 3.31
N ALA A 48 3.50 -17.11 4.30
CA ALA A 48 2.64 -17.88 5.20
C ALA A 48 1.74 -16.99 6.06
N LEU A 49 2.23 -15.82 6.52
CA LEU A 49 1.44 -14.83 7.25
C LEU A 49 0.31 -14.26 6.38
N TRP A 50 0.58 -13.98 5.10
CA TRP A 50 -0.44 -13.56 4.15
C TRP A 50 -1.49 -14.63 3.92
N GLN A 51 -1.07 -15.88 3.65
CA GLN A 51 -1.99 -17.00 3.45
C GLN A 51 -2.88 -17.23 4.66
N MET A 52 -2.30 -17.26 5.86
CA MET A 52 -3.04 -17.40 7.11
C MET A 52 -4.05 -16.26 7.30
N THR A 53 -3.67 -15.03 6.93
CA THR A 53 -4.56 -13.87 7.05
C THR A 53 -5.72 -13.98 6.07
N TYR A 54 -5.44 -14.36 4.81
CA TYR A 54 -6.45 -14.57 3.79
C TYR A 54 -7.43 -15.67 4.20
N ASP A 55 -6.92 -16.84 4.59
CA ASP A 55 -7.75 -17.97 5.01
C ASP A 55 -8.66 -17.60 6.17
N TYR A 56 -8.11 -16.91 7.17
CA TYR A 56 -8.91 -16.47 8.30
C TYR A 56 -10.00 -15.48 7.90
N MET A 57 -9.68 -14.46 7.12
CA MET A 57 -10.64 -13.42 6.72
C MET A 57 -11.71 -13.95 5.76
N VAL A 58 -11.29 -14.70 4.75
CA VAL A 58 -12.19 -15.15 3.67
C VAL A 58 -12.88 -16.47 4.03
N ASN A 59 -12.10 -17.49 4.41
CA ASN A 59 -12.62 -18.84 4.58
C ASN A 59 -13.29 -19.05 5.94
N ASP A 60 -12.71 -18.52 7.02
CA ASP A 60 -13.25 -18.68 8.37
C ASP A 60 -14.33 -17.64 8.70
N ARG A 61 -14.14 -16.38 8.28
CA ARG A 61 -15.02 -15.26 8.62
C ARG A 61 -15.97 -14.86 7.48
N GLY A 62 -15.80 -15.37 6.27
CA GLY A 62 -16.67 -15.09 5.12
C GLY A 62 -16.61 -13.66 4.58
N LEU A 63 -15.50 -12.94 4.79
CA LEU A 63 -15.30 -11.57 4.33
C LEU A 63 -14.94 -11.54 2.83
N THR A 64 -15.96 -11.58 1.98
CA THR A 64 -15.81 -11.60 0.51
C THR A 64 -15.82 -10.20 -0.13
N ASN A 65 -15.93 -9.16 0.67
CA ASN A 65 -15.98 -7.76 0.25
C ASN A 65 -14.62 -7.04 0.31
N LEU A 66 -13.53 -7.79 0.50
CA LEU A 66 -12.19 -7.24 0.62
C LEU A 66 -11.50 -7.22 -0.75
N VAL A 67 -10.84 -6.10 -1.06
CA VAL A 67 -9.88 -5.94 -2.15
C VAL A 67 -8.49 -5.98 -1.52
N TRP A 68 -7.73 -7.03 -1.80
CA TRP A 68 -6.45 -7.32 -1.15
C TRP A 68 -5.31 -6.55 -1.80
N ALA A 69 -4.65 -5.67 -1.05
CA ALA A 69 -3.59 -4.80 -1.55
C ALA A 69 -2.22 -5.14 -0.96
N TYR A 70 -1.26 -5.44 -1.84
CA TYR A 70 0.15 -5.68 -1.51
C TYR A 70 0.96 -4.41 -1.78
N SER A 71 1.75 -3.93 -0.79
CA SER A 71 2.51 -2.69 -0.93
C SER A 71 3.84 -2.71 -0.16
N PRO A 72 4.97 -2.83 -0.85
CA PRO A 72 6.30 -2.57 -0.28
C PRO A 72 6.56 -1.06 -0.12
N GLY A 73 7.58 -0.71 0.67
CA GLY A 73 8.15 0.64 0.70
C GLY A 73 9.06 0.87 -0.52
N ALA A 74 8.95 2.04 -1.16
CA ALA A 74 9.66 2.37 -2.41
C ALA A 74 11.18 2.53 -2.27
N GLY A 75 11.69 2.96 -1.11
CA GLY A 75 13.12 3.23 -0.95
C GLY A 75 14.00 2.01 -1.19
N GLY A 76 14.78 2.01 -2.28
CA GLY A 76 15.61 0.89 -2.70
C GLY A 76 14.84 -0.27 -3.34
N LEU A 77 13.60 -0.05 -3.73
CA LEU A 77 12.78 -1.05 -4.41
C LEU A 77 13.34 -1.34 -5.81
N ASP A 78 13.47 -2.61 -6.13
CA ASP A 78 13.67 -3.11 -7.48
C ASP A 78 12.66 -4.21 -7.81
N ALA A 79 12.64 -4.69 -9.05
CA ALA A 79 11.66 -5.67 -9.50
C ALA A 79 11.80 -7.02 -8.76
N ALA A 80 13.02 -7.45 -8.45
CA ALA A 80 13.28 -8.69 -7.74
C ALA A 80 12.78 -8.61 -6.29
N LEU A 81 13.07 -7.51 -5.60
CA LEU A 81 12.61 -7.25 -4.23
C LEU A 81 11.08 -7.11 -4.17
N PHE A 82 10.46 -6.51 -5.21
CA PHE A 82 9.00 -6.42 -5.30
C PHE A 82 8.34 -7.80 -5.37
N GLU A 83 8.91 -8.69 -6.20
CA GLU A 83 8.35 -10.02 -6.47
C GLU A 83 8.67 -11.03 -5.37
N GLU A 84 9.83 -10.91 -4.71
CA GLU A 84 10.36 -11.90 -3.77
C GLU A 84 9.33 -12.32 -2.71
N ARG A 85 8.65 -11.32 -2.12
CA ARG A 85 7.69 -11.53 -1.04
C ARG A 85 6.23 -11.49 -1.48
N TYR A 86 5.97 -11.36 -2.77
CA TYR A 86 4.62 -11.35 -3.31
C TYR A 86 3.87 -12.64 -2.96
N PRO A 87 2.69 -12.57 -2.31
CA PRO A 87 2.02 -13.75 -1.78
C PRO A 87 1.30 -14.59 -2.84
N GLY A 88 1.10 -14.05 -4.05
CA GLY A 88 0.52 -14.78 -5.17
C GLY A 88 -0.74 -14.15 -5.75
N ASP A 89 -1.01 -14.47 -7.02
CA ASP A 89 -2.09 -13.88 -7.80
C ASP A 89 -3.48 -14.27 -7.29
N GLU A 90 -3.61 -15.42 -6.63
CA GLU A 90 -4.88 -15.91 -6.09
C GLU A 90 -5.34 -15.14 -4.84
N ILE A 91 -4.42 -14.41 -4.21
CA ILE A 91 -4.69 -13.68 -2.95
C ILE A 91 -4.78 -12.18 -3.19
N VAL A 92 -3.92 -11.64 -4.07
CA VAL A 92 -3.77 -10.20 -4.26
C VAL A 92 -4.61 -9.70 -5.43
N ASP A 93 -5.39 -8.64 -5.21
CA ASP A 93 -6.19 -7.96 -6.24
C ASP A 93 -5.51 -6.69 -6.76
N MET A 94 -4.74 -6.04 -5.89
CA MET A 94 -4.11 -4.75 -6.13
C MET A 94 -2.67 -4.74 -5.64
N VAL A 95 -1.79 -4.10 -6.39
CA VAL A 95 -0.41 -3.86 -5.99
C VAL A 95 -0.14 -2.36 -5.89
N GLY A 96 0.73 -1.96 -4.98
CA GLY A 96 1.08 -0.57 -4.78
C GLY A 96 2.44 -0.43 -4.11
N PHE A 97 2.75 0.78 -3.67
CA PHE A 97 3.95 1.08 -2.90
C PHE A 97 3.77 2.36 -2.08
N ASP A 98 4.59 2.52 -1.06
CA ASP A 98 4.60 3.69 -0.19
C ASP A 98 5.87 4.51 -0.48
N CYS A 99 5.70 5.79 -0.91
CA CYS A 99 6.80 6.66 -1.31
C CYS A 99 6.61 8.07 -0.75
N TYR A 100 7.51 8.51 0.13
CA TYR A 100 7.46 9.80 0.79
C TYR A 100 8.59 10.73 0.37
N GLN A 101 8.31 12.04 0.37
CA GLN A 101 9.34 13.04 0.15
C GLN A 101 10.02 13.44 1.47
N TYR A 102 11.30 13.10 1.61
CA TYR A 102 12.15 13.56 2.70
C TYR A 102 13.19 14.60 2.25
N GLY A 103 13.51 14.61 0.95
CA GLY A 103 14.49 15.48 0.30
C GLY A 103 13.88 16.51 -0.63
N ASP A 104 14.60 16.80 -1.72
CA ASP A 104 14.14 17.70 -2.77
C ASP A 104 13.11 17.04 -3.72
N ASN A 105 12.42 17.89 -4.48
CA ASN A 105 11.38 17.45 -5.41
C ASN A 105 11.92 16.53 -6.50
N ALA A 106 13.15 16.76 -6.99
CA ALA A 106 13.71 15.98 -8.10
C ALA A 106 13.99 14.52 -7.66
N SER A 107 14.58 14.34 -6.47
CA SER A 107 14.81 13.03 -5.88
C SER A 107 13.49 12.28 -5.65
N TYR A 108 12.49 12.95 -5.07
CA TYR A 108 11.17 12.35 -4.86
C TYR A 108 10.50 11.92 -6.17
N VAL A 109 10.52 12.77 -7.20
CA VAL A 109 9.94 12.46 -8.51
C VAL A 109 10.66 11.28 -9.16
N SER A 110 11.98 11.21 -9.02
CA SER A 110 12.78 10.07 -9.50
C SER A 110 12.39 8.76 -8.82
N ASP A 111 12.32 8.76 -7.49
CA ASP A 111 11.95 7.58 -6.70
C ASP A 111 10.52 7.13 -6.97
N MET A 112 9.58 8.10 -7.04
CA MET A 112 8.18 7.85 -7.37
C MET A 112 8.05 7.19 -8.74
N LYS A 113 8.71 7.73 -9.78
CA LYS A 113 8.65 7.17 -11.13
C LYS A 113 9.29 5.80 -11.23
N ALA A 114 10.41 5.58 -10.58
CA ALA A 114 11.04 4.26 -10.52
C ALA A 114 10.10 3.21 -9.89
N ALA A 115 9.44 3.55 -8.78
CA ALA A 115 8.48 2.66 -8.15
C ALA A 115 7.22 2.45 -9.00
N LEU A 116 6.72 3.51 -9.68
CA LEU A 116 5.59 3.43 -10.63
C LEU A 116 5.91 2.51 -11.81
N ASP A 117 7.12 2.58 -12.37
CA ASP A 117 7.54 1.72 -13.48
C ASP A 117 7.58 0.25 -13.07
N ILE A 118 8.16 -0.06 -11.92
CA ILE A 118 8.23 -1.42 -11.37
C ILE A 118 6.82 -1.95 -11.11
N THR A 119 6.02 -1.20 -10.34
CA THR A 119 4.67 -1.61 -9.94
C THR A 119 3.73 -1.70 -11.14
N GLY A 120 3.80 -0.76 -12.09
CA GLY A 120 2.98 -0.75 -13.28
C GLY A 120 3.29 -1.93 -14.22
N LYS A 121 4.57 -2.25 -14.39
CA LYS A 121 4.95 -3.46 -15.14
C LYS A 121 4.43 -4.72 -14.46
N PHE A 122 4.64 -4.86 -13.15
CA PHE A 122 4.17 -6.00 -12.38
C PHE A 122 2.63 -6.13 -12.44
N ALA A 123 1.91 -5.03 -12.21
CA ALA A 123 0.45 -5.00 -12.27
C ALA A 123 -0.08 -5.46 -13.64
N LYS A 124 0.54 -5.00 -14.73
CA LYS A 124 0.20 -5.39 -16.09
C LYS A 124 0.44 -6.88 -16.34
N ASP A 125 1.61 -7.38 -15.95
CA ASP A 125 2.03 -8.77 -16.19
C ASP A 125 1.16 -9.76 -15.41
N HIS A 126 0.68 -9.37 -14.22
CA HIS A 126 -0.15 -10.18 -13.32
C HIS A 126 -1.66 -9.85 -13.38
N GLY A 127 -2.09 -8.91 -14.22
CA GLY A 127 -3.50 -8.52 -14.34
C GLY A 127 -4.08 -7.88 -13.07
N LYS A 128 -3.26 -7.09 -12.34
CA LYS A 128 -3.65 -6.45 -11.08
C LYS A 128 -3.95 -4.97 -11.25
N LEU A 129 -4.75 -4.41 -10.34
CA LEU A 129 -4.87 -2.97 -10.16
C LEU A 129 -3.57 -2.41 -9.57
N MET A 130 -3.26 -1.13 -9.83
CA MET A 130 -2.13 -0.48 -9.18
C MET A 130 -2.55 0.81 -8.45
N ALA A 131 -1.83 1.15 -7.39
CA ALA A 131 -2.05 2.37 -6.62
C ALA A 131 -0.74 2.92 -6.03
N VAL A 132 -0.71 4.22 -5.71
CA VAL A 132 0.24 4.78 -4.75
C VAL A 132 -0.43 4.67 -3.39
N THR A 133 -0.05 3.65 -2.63
CA THR A 133 -0.75 3.25 -1.41
C THR A 133 -0.46 4.16 -0.22
N GLU A 134 0.69 4.84 -0.23
CA GLU A 134 0.97 5.97 0.66
C GLU A 134 1.95 6.94 0.01
N THR A 135 1.72 8.22 0.23
CA THR A 135 2.66 9.29 -0.11
C THR A 135 2.47 10.49 0.81
N GLY A 136 3.41 11.42 0.76
CA GLY A 136 3.31 12.69 1.48
C GLY A 136 4.61 13.47 1.46
N TYR A 137 4.48 14.76 1.83
CA TYR A 137 5.60 15.67 2.06
C TYR A 137 5.38 16.40 3.38
N GLU A 138 6.14 16.03 4.39
CA GLU A 138 5.95 16.53 5.74
C GLU A 138 6.11 18.05 5.83
N GLY A 139 5.10 18.69 6.40
CA GLY A 139 5.04 20.14 6.60
C GLY A 139 4.78 20.94 5.33
N ILE A 140 4.52 20.34 4.20
CA ILE A 140 4.24 20.90 2.86
C ILE A 140 4.65 22.38 2.72
N LYS A 141 5.93 22.61 2.47
CA LYS A 141 6.52 23.96 2.36
C LYS A 141 6.09 24.70 1.09
N ASP A 142 5.64 23.96 0.06
CA ASP A 142 5.12 24.49 -1.19
C ASP A 142 3.66 24.08 -1.36
N ALA A 143 2.75 25.05 -1.30
CA ALA A 143 1.31 24.81 -1.49
C ALA A 143 0.96 24.24 -2.87
N LYS A 144 1.85 24.35 -3.87
CA LYS A 144 1.67 23.76 -5.20
C LYS A 144 2.23 22.35 -5.34
N TRP A 145 2.83 21.79 -4.27
CA TRP A 145 3.44 20.47 -4.32
C TRP A 145 2.50 19.40 -4.87
N TRP A 146 1.24 19.44 -4.51
CA TRP A 146 0.21 18.51 -4.98
C TRP A 146 0.06 18.47 -6.49
N THR A 147 0.10 19.64 -7.12
CA THR A 147 -0.13 19.78 -8.57
C THR A 147 1.16 19.82 -9.37
N SER A 148 2.23 20.42 -8.84
CA SER A 148 3.49 20.62 -9.59
C SER A 148 4.51 19.51 -9.36
N VAL A 149 4.33 18.66 -8.34
CA VAL A 149 5.26 17.58 -8.02
C VAL A 149 4.54 16.24 -8.06
N LEU A 150 3.60 16.00 -7.14
CA LEU A 150 2.91 14.71 -7.03
C LEU A 150 2.10 14.38 -8.30
N TYR A 151 1.20 15.26 -8.71
CA TYR A 151 0.37 15.03 -9.91
C TYR A 151 1.22 14.83 -11.17
N GLU A 152 2.24 15.66 -11.37
CA GLU A 152 3.16 15.53 -12.52
C GLU A 152 3.96 14.21 -12.52
N ALA A 153 4.19 13.63 -11.34
CA ALA A 153 4.85 12.33 -11.24
C ALA A 153 3.92 11.15 -11.59
N VAL A 154 2.62 11.24 -11.26
CA VAL A 154 1.69 10.08 -11.34
C VAL A 154 0.73 10.13 -12.55
N LYS A 155 0.51 11.30 -13.18
CA LYS A 155 -0.57 11.52 -14.18
C LYS A 155 -0.55 10.60 -15.39
N ASP A 156 0.61 10.07 -15.76
CA ASP A 156 0.80 9.23 -16.95
C ASP A 156 0.72 7.72 -16.63
N TYR A 157 0.42 7.37 -15.39
CA TYR A 157 0.31 5.98 -14.92
C TYR A 157 -1.13 5.61 -14.59
N PRO A 158 -1.55 4.35 -14.80
CA PRO A 158 -2.92 3.90 -14.55
C PRO A 158 -3.18 3.60 -13.07
N VAL A 159 -2.85 4.55 -12.19
CA VAL A 159 -3.09 4.40 -10.75
C VAL A 159 -4.57 4.51 -10.42
N SER A 160 -5.09 3.59 -9.62
CA SER A 160 -6.48 3.57 -9.17
C SER A 160 -6.75 4.67 -8.13
N TYR A 161 -5.78 4.91 -7.26
CA TYR A 161 -5.82 6.00 -6.28
C TYR A 161 -4.41 6.38 -5.81
N VAL A 162 -4.32 7.53 -5.19
CA VAL A 162 -3.17 8.00 -4.41
C VAL A 162 -3.65 8.32 -3.02
N LEU A 163 -3.06 7.69 -1.99
CA LEU A 163 -3.38 7.96 -0.60
C LEU A 163 -2.32 8.86 0.01
N THR A 164 -2.76 9.95 0.62
CA THR A 164 -1.89 10.83 1.38
C THR A 164 -1.94 10.47 2.86
N TRP A 165 -0.82 10.14 3.43
CA TRP A 165 -0.66 9.91 4.85
C TRP A 165 -0.15 11.17 5.52
N ARG A 166 -0.80 11.74 6.46
CA ARG A 166 -2.18 11.62 6.94
C ARG A 166 -2.61 12.94 7.54
N ASN A 167 -3.91 13.14 7.76
CA ASN A 167 -4.40 14.17 8.67
C ASN A 167 -4.14 13.73 10.10
N ALA A 168 -3.24 14.39 10.81
CA ALA A 168 -3.01 14.13 12.22
C ALA A 168 -3.53 15.27 13.08
N CYS A 169 -4.02 14.90 14.25
CA CYS A 169 -4.53 15.83 15.24
C CYS A 169 -3.55 16.06 16.40
N ASP A 170 -2.33 15.54 16.31
CA ASP A 170 -1.33 15.70 17.37
C ASP A 170 -0.49 16.96 17.11
N GLU A 171 -0.52 17.91 18.04
CA GLU A 171 0.19 19.19 17.95
C GLU A 171 1.73 19.02 17.84
N ASN A 172 2.26 17.87 18.24
CA ASN A 172 3.70 17.58 18.23
C ASN A 172 4.14 16.83 16.97
N MET A 173 3.22 16.48 16.08
CA MET A 173 3.53 15.73 14.86
C MET A 173 3.30 16.60 13.62
N GLN A 174 4.30 16.66 12.74
CA GLN A 174 4.16 17.25 11.41
C GLN A 174 3.60 16.19 10.46
N HIS A 175 2.68 16.55 9.60
CA HIS A 175 1.99 15.61 8.74
C HIS A 175 1.75 16.11 7.34
N HIS A 176 1.50 15.19 6.43
CA HIS A 176 1.56 15.29 4.98
C HIS A 176 0.23 15.72 4.34
N PHE A 177 -0.29 16.88 4.67
CA PHE A 177 -1.52 17.37 4.00
C PHE A 177 -1.51 18.86 3.75
#